data_9c916011398a48f6241b81e28c569299
#
_entry.id   9c916011398a48f6241b81e28c569299
#
_cell.length_a   1.000
_cell.length_b   1.000
_cell.length_c   1.000
_cell.angle_alpha   90.00
_cell.angle_beta   90.00
_cell.angle_gamma   90.00
#
_symmetry.space_group_name_H-M   'P 1'
#
loop_
_entity.id
_entity.type
_entity.pdbx_description
1 polymer ?
#
loop_
_entity_poly.entity_id
_entity_poly.type
_entity_poly.pdbx_seq_one_letter_code
_entity_poly.pdbx_strand_id
1 'polypeptide(L)'
;VAALAAVVLGIACLLPFVMGTWRPMVAVGLFLATWIAASTAVVVTQRLRHTTLRSNSAAWYGMVLAHLGVAVFIVGVTMVKGYGIEQNATMDKGQTVQVGGYDFTFGGVVPVNGPNYSGVAGIVEMRKDGKLLDTLRPEKRIYNASGMPMTEAAIDAGPFGDRYVSLGEPVTDKGAEGAWALRLYI
;
A
#
# COMPACT_ATOMS: atom_id res chain seq x y z
N VAL A 1 3.49 -34.31 -7.11
CA VAL A 1 3.22 -33.02 -7.80
C VAL A 1 1.73 -32.70 -7.74
N ALA A 2 0.82 -33.64 -8.17
CA ALA A 2 -0.62 -33.39 -8.19
C ALA A 2 -1.21 -33.03 -6.81
N ALA A 3 -0.83 -33.76 -5.75
CA ALA A 3 -1.27 -33.47 -4.38
C ALA A 3 -0.80 -32.08 -3.91
N LEU A 4 0.45 -31.70 -4.20
CA LEU A 4 0.97 -30.37 -3.90
C LEU A 4 0.18 -29.29 -4.62
N ALA A 5 -0.09 -29.47 -5.93
CA ALA A 5 -0.88 -28.54 -6.74
C ALA A 5 -2.29 -28.37 -6.17
N ALA A 6 -2.94 -29.46 -5.76
CA ALA A 6 -4.28 -29.39 -5.17
C ALA A 6 -4.31 -28.61 -3.84
N VAL A 7 -3.32 -28.83 -2.98
CA VAL A 7 -3.18 -28.09 -1.70
C VAL A 7 -2.94 -26.62 -1.95
N VAL A 8 -2.02 -26.27 -2.85
CA VAL A 8 -1.68 -24.88 -3.20
C VAL A 8 -2.91 -24.19 -3.81
N LEU A 9 -3.63 -24.86 -4.70
CA LEU A 9 -4.86 -24.31 -5.29
C LEU A 9 -5.95 -24.09 -4.23
N GLY A 10 -6.11 -25.04 -3.31
CA GLY A 10 -7.03 -24.90 -2.18
C GLY A 10 -6.72 -23.69 -1.31
N ILE A 11 -5.45 -23.52 -0.92
CA ILE A 11 -5.01 -22.34 -0.14
C ILE A 11 -5.28 -21.05 -0.93
N ALA A 12 -4.90 -20.98 -2.19
CA ALA A 12 -5.07 -19.80 -3.03
C ALA A 12 -6.54 -19.42 -3.25
N CYS A 13 -7.44 -20.39 -3.32
CA CYS A 13 -8.86 -20.13 -3.45
C CYS A 13 -9.55 -19.76 -2.13
N LEU A 14 -9.11 -20.33 -1.00
CA LEU A 14 -9.76 -20.12 0.30
C LEU A 14 -9.27 -18.87 1.01
N LEU A 15 -7.98 -18.53 0.87
CA LEU A 15 -7.39 -17.39 1.58
C LEU A 15 -8.09 -16.05 1.29
N PRO A 16 -8.49 -15.70 0.05
CA PRO A 16 -9.21 -14.48 -0.25
C PRO A 16 -10.57 -14.36 0.47
N PHE A 17 -11.25 -15.48 0.77
CA PHE A 17 -12.49 -15.46 1.55
C PHE A 17 -12.25 -15.04 3.00
N VAL A 18 -11.13 -15.46 3.59
CA VAL A 18 -10.76 -15.07 4.96
C VAL A 18 -10.41 -13.58 5.03
N MET A 19 -9.95 -13.00 3.92
CA MET A 19 -9.59 -11.58 3.81
C MET A 19 -10.77 -10.64 3.49
N GLY A 20 -12.00 -11.18 3.40
CA GLY A 20 -13.26 -10.41 3.32
C GLY A 20 -13.88 -10.31 1.94
N THR A 21 -13.12 -10.21 0.85
CA THR A 21 -13.66 -10.15 -0.53
C THR A 21 -12.87 -11.03 -1.47
N TRP A 22 -13.56 -11.94 -2.15
CA TRP A 22 -12.92 -12.80 -3.14
C TRP A 22 -12.69 -12.04 -4.45
N ARG A 23 -11.44 -12.03 -4.92
CA ARG A 23 -11.03 -11.40 -6.18
C ARG A 23 -10.21 -12.39 -7.02
N PRO A 24 -10.60 -12.68 -8.29
CA PRO A 24 -9.91 -13.70 -9.11
C PRO A 24 -8.42 -13.44 -9.28
N MET A 25 -8.02 -12.18 -9.51
CA MET A 25 -6.62 -11.81 -9.69
C MET A 25 -5.79 -12.01 -8.41
N VAL A 26 -6.40 -11.83 -7.23
CA VAL A 26 -5.76 -12.13 -5.95
C VAL A 26 -5.55 -13.65 -5.80
N ALA A 27 -6.54 -14.45 -6.15
CA ALA A 27 -6.41 -15.92 -6.13
C ALA A 27 -5.28 -16.40 -7.05
N VAL A 28 -5.17 -15.84 -8.26
CA VAL A 28 -4.08 -16.16 -9.21
C VAL A 28 -2.72 -15.78 -8.63
N GLY A 29 -2.58 -14.56 -8.09
CA GLY A 29 -1.33 -14.12 -7.46
C GLY A 29 -0.92 -14.99 -6.28
N LEU A 30 -1.86 -15.32 -5.38
CA LEU A 30 -1.61 -16.22 -4.26
C LEU A 30 -1.28 -17.64 -4.71
N PHE A 31 -1.92 -18.14 -5.77
CA PHE A 31 -1.57 -19.43 -6.34
C PHE A 31 -0.11 -19.45 -6.83
N LEU A 32 0.32 -18.44 -7.59
CA LEU A 32 1.69 -18.35 -8.06
C LEU A 32 2.70 -18.25 -6.91
N ALA A 33 2.45 -17.41 -5.93
CA ALA A 33 3.33 -17.23 -4.77
C ALA A 33 3.44 -18.52 -3.95
N THR A 34 2.32 -19.16 -3.62
CA THR A 34 2.29 -20.41 -2.86
C THR A 34 2.89 -21.56 -3.66
N TRP A 35 2.70 -21.61 -4.98
CA TRP A 35 3.34 -22.59 -5.84
C TRP A 35 4.88 -22.49 -5.82
N ILE A 36 5.41 -21.27 -5.97
CA ILE A 36 6.86 -21.01 -5.91
C ILE A 36 7.41 -21.41 -4.53
N ALA A 37 6.76 -20.97 -3.45
CA ALA A 37 7.19 -21.29 -2.10
C ALA A 37 7.16 -22.80 -1.82
N ALA A 38 6.07 -23.48 -2.19
CA ALA A 38 5.88 -24.90 -1.97
C ALA A 38 6.84 -25.75 -2.81
N SER A 39 7.04 -25.42 -4.10
CA SER A 39 8.00 -26.12 -4.96
C SER A 39 9.44 -25.93 -4.47
N THR A 40 9.78 -24.71 -4.02
CA THR A 40 11.09 -24.44 -3.40
C THR A 40 11.27 -25.26 -2.12
N ALA A 41 10.27 -25.34 -1.26
CA ALA A 41 10.32 -26.16 -0.05
C ALA A 41 10.51 -27.65 -0.35
N VAL A 42 9.88 -28.17 -1.41
CA VAL A 42 10.10 -29.56 -1.86
C VAL A 42 11.54 -29.76 -2.30
N VAL A 43 12.11 -28.86 -3.10
CA VAL A 43 13.52 -28.95 -3.53
C VAL A 43 14.46 -28.88 -2.34
N VAL A 44 14.21 -27.98 -1.39
CA VAL A 44 15.01 -27.84 -0.16
C VAL A 44 14.94 -29.12 0.68
N THR A 45 13.74 -29.67 0.92
CA THR A 45 13.56 -30.88 1.72
C THR A 45 14.19 -32.10 1.07
N GLN A 46 14.07 -32.27 -0.24
CA GLN A 46 14.72 -33.34 -0.99
C GLN A 46 16.24 -33.24 -0.91
N ARG A 47 16.79 -32.03 -1.06
CA ARG A 47 18.23 -31.83 -0.96
C ARG A 47 18.77 -32.13 0.43
N LEU A 48 18.08 -31.67 1.48
CA LEU A 48 18.48 -31.85 2.87
C LEU A 48 18.35 -33.31 3.36
N ARG A 49 17.60 -34.16 2.67
CA ARG A 49 17.60 -35.63 2.95
C ARG A 49 18.93 -36.31 2.63
N HIS A 50 19.72 -35.71 1.73
CA HIS A 50 20.98 -36.32 1.26
C HIS A 50 22.20 -35.43 1.57
N THR A 51 22.00 -34.22 2.10
CA THR A 51 23.07 -33.27 2.40
C THR A 51 22.79 -32.56 3.73
N THR A 52 23.84 -31.96 4.30
CA THR A 52 23.67 -31.05 5.45
C THR A 52 23.60 -29.62 5.00
N LEU A 53 23.08 -28.71 5.84
CA LEU A 53 23.04 -27.28 5.52
C LEU A 53 24.43 -26.76 5.15
N ARG A 54 25.48 -27.15 5.89
CA ARG A 54 26.85 -26.66 5.66
C ARG A 54 27.51 -27.18 4.37
N SER A 55 27.00 -28.25 3.76
CA SER A 55 27.60 -28.87 2.57
C SER A 55 27.04 -28.31 1.25
N ASN A 56 26.07 -27.41 1.31
CA ASN A 56 25.49 -26.79 0.11
C ASN A 56 26.29 -25.57 -0.33
N SER A 57 26.34 -25.34 -1.63
CA SER A 57 27.04 -24.18 -2.22
C SER A 57 26.32 -22.86 -1.97
N ALA A 58 27.04 -21.76 -2.00
CA ALA A 58 26.45 -20.41 -1.94
C ALA A 58 25.41 -20.17 -3.05
N ALA A 59 25.65 -20.71 -4.26
CA ALA A 59 24.72 -20.63 -5.37
C ALA A 59 23.37 -21.30 -5.06
N TRP A 60 23.37 -22.42 -4.33
CA TRP A 60 22.13 -23.09 -3.91
C TRP A 60 21.34 -22.22 -2.93
N TYR A 61 21.99 -21.59 -1.95
CA TYR A 61 21.33 -20.65 -1.06
C TYR A 61 20.79 -19.43 -1.79
N GLY A 62 21.58 -18.90 -2.75
CA GLY A 62 21.13 -17.80 -3.60
C GLY A 62 19.86 -18.15 -4.38
N MET A 63 19.80 -19.35 -4.96
CA MET A 63 18.62 -19.84 -5.66
C MET A 63 17.38 -19.91 -4.73
N VAL A 64 17.52 -20.51 -3.54
CA VAL A 64 16.43 -20.64 -2.57
C VAL A 64 15.93 -19.24 -2.15
N LEU A 65 16.85 -18.35 -1.80
CA LEU A 65 16.53 -16.99 -1.37
C LEU A 65 15.82 -16.21 -2.48
N ALA A 66 16.30 -16.33 -3.72
CA ALA A 66 15.69 -15.64 -4.87
C ALA A 66 14.24 -16.11 -5.09
N HIS A 67 13.98 -17.42 -5.06
CA HIS A 67 12.61 -17.92 -5.25
C HIS A 67 11.67 -17.52 -4.12
N LEU A 68 12.12 -17.57 -2.87
CA LEU A 68 11.32 -17.11 -1.73
C LEU A 68 11.09 -15.60 -1.80
N GLY A 69 12.10 -14.82 -2.21
CA GLY A 69 11.97 -13.37 -2.41
C GLY A 69 10.93 -13.04 -3.47
N VAL A 70 10.92 -13.76 -4.60
CA VAL A 70 9.89 -13.59 -5.64
C VAL A 70 8.51 -13.97 -5.11
N ALA A 71 8.38 -15.03 -4.34
CA ALA A 71 7.09 -15.41 -3.73
C ALA A 71 6.55 -14.31 -2.81
N VAL A 72 7.40 -13.78 -1.92
CA VAL A 72 7.04 -12.66 -1.03
C VAL A 72 6.66 -11.41 -1.82
N PHE A 73 7.43 -11.07 -2.87
CA PHE A 73 7.13 -9.94 -3.75
C PHE A 73 5.75 -10.09 -4.42
N ILE A 74 5.43 -11.28 -4.96
CA ILE A 74 4.13 -11.54 -5.59
C ILE A 74 3.00 -11.38 -4.57
N VAL A 75 3.16 -11.87 -3.34
CA VAL A 75 2.16 -11.65 -2.27
C VAL A 75 1.96 -10.17 -2.03
N GLY A 76 3.03 -9.40 -1.83
CA GLY A 76 2.96 -7.96 -1.56
C GLY A 76 2.23 -7.20 -2.66
N VAL A 77 2.63 -7.38 -3.92
CA VAL A 77 1.97 -6.73 -5.07
C VAL A 77 0.51 -7.15 -5.19
N THR A 78 0.22 -8.43 -4.99
CA THR A 78 -1.15 -8.97 -5.08
C THR A 78 -2.05 -8.36 -4.01
N MET A 79 -1.56 -8.23 -2.76
CA MET A 79 -2.32 -7.62 -1.67
C MET A 79 -2.59 -6.15 -1.94
N VAL A 80 -1.56 -5.37 -2.26
CA VAL A 80 -1.70 -3.93 -2.51
C VAL A 80 -2.65 -3.66 -3.69
N LYS A 81 -2.49 -4.36 -4.81
CA LYS A 81 -3.37 -4.18 -5.98
C LYS A 81 -4.76 -4.78 -5.80
N GLY A 82 -4.87 -5.81 -4.99
CA GLY A 82 -6.13 -6.49 -4.73
C GLY A 82 -7.03 -5.80 -3.72
N TYR A 83 -6.46 -5.22 -2.68
CA TYR A 83 -7.23 -4.69 -1.55
C TYR A 83 -7.01 -3.21 -1.27
N GLY A 84 -6.00 -2.58 -1.88
CA GLY A 84 -5.83 -1.13 -1.78
C GLY A 84 -7.07 -0.39 -2.29
N ILE A 85 -7.53 0.60 -1.54
CA ILE A 85 -8.66 1.46 -1.88
C ILE A 85 -8.10 2.85 -2.16
N GLU A 86 -8.35 3.34 -3.37
CA GLU A 86 -8.01 4.70 -3.77
C GLU A 86 -9.30 5.46 -4.08
N GLN A 87 -9.45 6.64 -3.50
CA GLN A 87 -10.57 7.53 -3.75
C GLN A 87 -10.09 8.95 -3.98
N ASN A 88 -10.48 9.51 -5.12
CA ASN A 88 -10.31 10.93 -5.41
C ASN A 88 -11.58 11.66 -4.95
N ALA A 89 -11.43 12.70 -4.15
CA ALA A 89 -12.53 13.49 -3.63
C ALA A 89 -12.23 14.99 -3.76
N THR A 90 -13.23 15.77 -4.15
CA THR A 90 -13.19 17.21 -4.02
C THR A 90 -13.85 17.57 -2.70
N MET A 91 -13.11 18.23 -1.81
CA MET A 91 -13.57 18.48 -0.45
C MET A 91 -13.50 19.97 -0.12
N ASP A 92 -14.61 20.50 0.37
CA ASP A 92 -14.66 21.80 1.02
C ASP A 92 -14.17 21.70 2.47
N LYS A 93 -13.75 22.83 3.03
CA LYS A 93 -13.35 22.90 4.45
C LYS A 93 -14.49 22.44 5.36
N GLY A 94 -14.20 21.51 6.26
CA GLY A 94 -15.15 20.87 7.18
C GLY A 94 -15.87 19.66 6.60
N GLN A 95 -15.71 19.36 5.32
CA GLN A 95 -16.34 18.19 4.70
C GLN A 95 -15.63 16.90 5.13
N THR A 96 -16.40 15.82 5.29
CA THR A 96 -15.92 14.49 5.64
C THR A 96 -16.26 13.51 4.53
N VAL A 97 -15.30 12.65 4.18
CA VAL A 97 -15.45 11.54 3.23
C VAL A 97 -15.00 10.26 3.90
N GLN A 98 -15.77 9.20 3.74
CA GLN A 98 -15.45 7.88 4.28
C GLN A 98 -14.76 7.01 3.22
N VAL A 99 -13.58 6.47 3.56
CA VAL A 99 -12.80 5.57 2.71
C VAL A 99 -12.29 4.40 3.54
N GLY A 100 -12.57 3.18 3.12
CA GLY A 100 -12.07 1.96 3.77
C GLY A 100 -12.39 1.83 5.27
N GLY A 101 -13.52 2.42 5.72
CA GLY A 101 -13.90 2.42 7.14
C GLY A 101 -13.21 3.49 8.00
N TYR A 102 -12.52 4.44 7.36
CA TYR A 102 -11.96 5.63 8.00
C TYR A 102 -12.70 6.88 7.50
N ASP A 103 -12.92 7.83 8.40
CA ASP A 103 -13.50 9.14 8.12
C ASP A 103 -12.36 10.15 7.97
N PHE A 104 -12.28 10.81 6.81
CA PHE A 104 -11.32 11.87 6.52
C PHE A 104 -12.06 13.19 6.48
N THR A 105 -11.71 14.09 7.40
CA THR A 105 -12.30 15.44 7.47
C THR A 105 -11.28 16.47 7.04
N PHE A 106 -11.60 17.24 6.00
CA PHE A 106 -10.71 18.29 5.48
C PHE A 106 -10.86 19.58 6.27
N GLY A 107 -9.81 19.98 6.98
CA GLY A 107 -9.76 21.22 7.79
C GLY A 107 -9.37 22.48 6.99
N GLY A 108 -9.15 22.34 5.67
CA GLY A 108 -8.66 23.44 4.82
C GLY A 108 -7.14 23.38 4.63
N VAL A 109 -6.56 24.45 4.08
CA VAL A 109 -5.13 24.57 3.83
C VAL A 109 -4.52 25.75 4.59
N VAL A 110 -3.25 25.61 4.95
CA VAL A 110 -2.44 26.66 5.59
C VAL A 110 -1.16 26.90 4.79
N PRO A 111 -0.65 28.13 4.70
CA PRO A 111 0.61 28.39 4.01
C PRO A 111 1.77 27.72 4.76
N VAL A 112 2.73 27.22 4.01
CA VAL A 112 4.00 26.66 4.54
C VAL A 112 5.17 27.27 3.79
N ASN A 113 6.27 27.53 4.51
CA ASN A 113 7.52 28.00 3.96
C ASN A 113 8.67 27.17 4.54
N GLY A 114 9.48 26.63 3.67
CA GLY A 114 10.70 25.93 4.01
C GLY A 114 11.95 26.73 3.58
N PRO A 115 13.13 26.18 3.82
CA PRO A 115 14.39 26.88 3.50
C PRO A 115 14.59 27.13 1.99
N ASN A 116 13.95 26.31 1.13
CA ASN A 116 14.11 26.37 -0.31
C ASN A 116 12.79 26.17 -1.09
N TYR A 117 11.64 26.24 -0.40
CA TYR A 117 10.31 26.14 -1.01
C TYR A 117 9.29 27.00 -0.26
N SER A 118 8.21 27.33 -0.95
CA SER A 118 6.96 27.84 -0.39
C SER A 118 5.80 26.99 -0.88
N GLY A 119 4.66 27.04 -0.20
CA GLY A 119 3.52 26.25 -0.62
C GLY A 119 2.37 26.27 0.38
N VAL A 120 1.55 25.23 0.32
CA VAL A 120 0.41 25.05 1.22
C VAL A 120 0.41 23.64 1.79
N ALA A 121 -0.02 23.49 3.04
CA ALA A 121 -0.32 22.21 3.68
C ALA A 121 -1.81 22.06 3.91
N GLY A 122 -2.39 20.94 3.47
CA GLY A 122 -3.72 20.52 3.85
C GLY A 122 -3.74 20.04 5.31
N ILE A 123 -4.85 20.24 5.99
CA ILE A 123 -5.10 19.66 7.30
C ILE A 123 -6.20 18.61 7.10
N VAL A 124 -5.89 17.34 7.35
CA VAL A 124 -6.86 16.24 7.18
C VAL A 124 -6.88 15.39 8.44
N GLU A 125 -7.97 15.49 9.20
CA GLU A 125 -8.19 14.62 10.35
C GLU A 125 -8.65 13.24 9.87
N MET A 126 -7.97 12.20 10.35
CA MET A 126 -8.34 10.81 10.12
C MET A 126 -8.93 10.21 11.38
N ARG A 127 -10.17 9.71 11.28
CA ARG A 127 -10.90 9.10 12.38
C ARG A 127 -11.32 7.67 12.02
N LYS A 128 -11.45 6.84 13.04
CA LYS A 128 -12.06 5.52 12.94
C LYS A 128 -12.97 5.30 14.13
N ASP A 129 -14.22 4.87 13.88
CA ASP A 129 -15.24 4.66 14.91
C ASP A 129 -15.40 5.89 15.83
N GLY A 130 -15.34 7.10 15.23
CA GLY A 130 -15.42 8.40 15.91
C GLY A 130 -14.16 8.85 16.66
N LYS A 131 -13.15 7.97 16.82
CA LYS A 131 -11.88 8.30 17.49
C LYS A 131 -10.90 8.91 16.51
N LEU A 132 -10.32 10.06 16.85
CA LEU A 132 -9.21 10.65 16.10
C LEU A 132 -7.99 9.75 16.22
N LEU A 133 -7.44 9.34 15.07
CA LEU A 133 -6.23 8.52 14.98
C LEU A 133 -5.02 9.41 14.69
N ASP A 134 -5.12 10.28 13.68
CA ASP A 134 -4.03 11.16 13.28
C ASP A 134 -4.57 12.41 12.58
N THR A 135 -3.71 13.42 12.43
CA THR A 135 -3.93 14.61 11.61
C THR A 135 -2.87 14.69 10.54
N LEU A 136 -3.22 14.24 9.36
CA LEU A 136 -2.35 14.19 8.20
C LEU A 136 -2.18 15.58 7.58
N ARG A 137 -0.95 15.89 7.14
CA ARG A 137 -0.59 17.18 6.55
C ARG A 137 0.08 16.99 5.18
N PRO A 138 -0.70 16.67 4.14
CA PRO A 138 -0.16 16.66 2.79
C PRO A 138 0.19 18.07 2.33
N GLU A 139 1.31 18.22 1.63
CA GLU A 139 1.79 19.52 1.19
C GLU A 139 1.87 19.61 -0.32
N LYS A 140 1.66 20.82 -0.83
CA LYS A 140 1.97 21.19 -2.19
C LYS A 140 3.05 22.25 -2.16
N ARG A 141 4.25 21.89 -2.57
CA ARG A 141 5.45 22.70 -2.51
C ARG A 141 5.81 23.25 -3.88
N ILE A 142 6.32 24.48 -3.91
CA ILE A 142 6.95 25.10 -5.07
C ILE A 142 8.39 25.37 -4.70
N TYR A 143 9.33 24.65 -5.28
CA TYR A 143 10.75 24.80 -4.98
C TYR A 143 11.34 25.99 -5.71
N ASN A 144 12.11 26.83 -4.99
CA ASN A 144 12.68 28.07 -5.51
C ASN A 144 13.58 27.86 -6.72
N ALA A 145 14.26 26.71 -6.80
CA ALA A 145 15.20 26.41 -7.87
C ALA A 145 14.51 26.01 -9.20
N SER A 146 13.38 25.31 -9.12
CA SER A 146 12.68 24.77 -10.32
C SER A 146 11.42 25.55 -10.70
N GLY A 147 10.81 26.23 -9.72
CA GLY A 147 9.49 26.85 -9.88
C GLY A 147 8.36 25.85 -10.13
N MET A 148 8.63 24.54 -10.11
CA MET A 148 7.63 23.53 -10.37
C MET A 148 6.92 23.10 -9.07
N PRO A 149 5.59 22.92 -9.12
CA PRO A 149 4.86 22.39 -7.98
C PRO A 149 5.15 20.90 -7.79
N MET A 150 5.40 20.50 -6.56
CA MET A 150 5.53 19.11 -6.12
C MET A 150 4.51 18.79 -5.04
N THR A 151 3.93 17.61 -5.11
CA THR A 151 3.01 17.12 -4.10
C THR A 151 3.76 16.19 -3.14
N GLU A 152 3.72 16.52 -1.85
CA GLU A 152 4.23 15.69 -0.76
C GLU A 152 3.03 15.07 -0.04
N ALA A 153 2.88 13.77 -0.17
CA ALA A 153 1.81 13.05 0.52
C ALA A 153 2.11 12.92 2.01
N ALA A 154 1.09 13.05 2.84
CA ALA A 154 1.17 12.68 4.25
C ALA A 154 0.83 11.20 4.40
N ILE A 155 1.69 10.44 5.08
CA ILE A 155 1.60 8.99 5.20
C ILE A 155 1.53 8.62 6.69
N ASP A 156 0.49 7.89 7.06
CA ASP A 156 0.41 7.15 8.32
C ASP A 156 0.75 5.69 8.04
N ALA A 157 1.99 5.31 8.34
CA ALA A 157 2.52 3.99 8.04
C ALA A 157 2.08 2.96 9.08
N GLY A 158 1.57 1.83 8.61
CA GLY A 158 1.12 0.73 9.46
C GLY A 158 1.70 -0.61 9.07
N PRO A 159 1.75 -1.59 9.99
CA PRO A 159 2.33 -2.91 9.72
C PRO A 159 1.56 -3.75 8.69
N PHE A 160 0.30 -3.42 8.42
CA PHE A 160 -0.57 -4.16 7.50
C PHE A 160 -1.10 -3.30 6.34
N GLY A 161 -0.67 -2.07 6.23
CA GLY A 161 -1.05 -1.13 5.18
C GLY A 161 -0.81 0.30 5.61
N ASP A 162 -0.48 1.13 4.64
CA ASP A 162 -0.28 2.55 4.83
C ASP A 162 -1.56 3.29 4.45
N ARG A 163 -1.85 4.35 5.17
CA ARG A 163 -2.90 5.30 4.80
C ARG A 163 -2.22 6.57 4.38
N TYR A 164 -2.52 7.06 3.19
CA TYR A 164 -1.97 8.32 2.79
C TYR A 164 -3.00 9.28 2.18
N VAL A 165 -2.71 10.56 2.32
CA VAL A 165 -3.47 11.64 1.71
C VAL A 165 -2.52 12.49 0.88
N SER A 166 -2.93 12.82 -0.32
CA SER A 166 -2.21 13.72 -1.21
C SER A 166 -3.11 14.91 -1.56
N LEU A 167 -2.52 16.11 -1.52
CA LEU A 167 -3.19 17.37 -1.85
C LEU A 167 -3.02 17.67 -3.34
N GLY A 168 -4.11 17.73 -4.08
CA GLY A 168 -4.13 18.06 -5.51
C GLY A 168 -4.20 19.57 -5.75
N GLU A 169 -5.02 19.97 -6.74
CA GLU A 169 -5.23 21.36 -7.11
C GLU A 169 -6.47 21.96 -6.43
N PRO A 170 -6.51 23.28 -6.20
CA PRO A 170 -7.74 23.95 -5.85
C PRO A 170 -8.74 23.82 -7.01
N VAL A 171 -9.97 23.46 -6.67
CA VAL A 171 -11.04 23.26 -7.68
C VAL A 171 -11.81 24.55 -7.92
N THR A 172 -11.68 25.53 -7.03
CA THR A 172 -12.35 26.85 -7.13
C THR A 172 -11.34 27.97 -7.05
N ASP A 173 -11.65 29.12 -7.67
CA ASP A 173 -10.82 30.34 -7.61
C ASP A 173 -10.77 30.99 -6.22
N LYS A 174 -11.41 30.39 -5.22
CA LYS A 174 -11.45 30.88 -3.83
C LYS A 174 -10.15 30.61 -3.04
N GLY A 175 -9.11 30.09 -3.67
CA GLY A 175 -7.80 29.87 -3.04
C GLY A 175 -7.88 28.93 -1.84
N ALA A 176 -7.30 29.34 -0.71
CA ALA A 176 -7.21 28.52 0.50
C ALA A 176 -8.56 28.18 1.17
N GLU A 177 -9.60 28.97 0.91
CA GLU A 177 -10.94 28.78 1.48
C GLU A 177 -11.86 27.95 0.57
N GLY A 178 -11.43 27.63 -0.64
CA GLY A 178 -12.20 26.86 -1.61
C GLY A 178 -12.06 25.35 -1.45
N ALA A 179 -12.76 24.63 -2.34
CA ALA A 179 -12.66 23.19 -2.46
C ALA A 179 -11.31 22.78 -3.05
N TRP A 180 -10.75 21.70 -2.53
CA TRP A 180 -9.51 21.09 -2.98
C TRP A 180 -9.72 19.65 -3.43
N ALA A 181 -8.99 19.26 -4.47
CA ALA A 181 -8.91 17.86 -4.86
C ALA A 181 -7.98 17.13 -3.87
N LEU A 182 -8.46 16.06 -3.28
CA LEU A 182 -7.67 15.18 -2.43
C LEU A 182 -7.69 13.76 -3.00
N ARG A 183 -6.55 13.08 -2.88
CA ARG A 183 -6.46 11.65 -3.15
C ARG A 183 -6.21 10.93 -1.84
N LEU A 184 -7.12 10.04 -1.48
CA LEU A 184 -7.12 9.24 -0.26
C LEU A 184 -6.81 7.81 -0.64
N TYR A 185 -5.86 7.17 0.07
CA TYR A 185 -5.45 5.80 -0.17
C TYR A 185 -5.34 5.02 1.15
N ILE A 186 -5.82 3.77 1.14
CA ILE A 186 -5.77 2.83 2.27
C ILE A 186 -5.33 1.45 1.77
#